data_16b0ca03c2f85b65595557ba242603cf
#
_entry.id   16b0ca03c2f85b65595557ba242603cf
#
_cell.length_a   1.000
_cell.length_b   1.000
_cell.length_c   1.000
_cell.angle_alpha   90.00
_cell.angle_beta   90.00
_cell.angle_gamma   90.00
#
_symmetry.space_group_name_H-M   'P 1'
#
loop_
_entity.id
_entity.type
_entity.pdbx_description
1 polymer ?
#
loop_
_entity_poly.entity_id
_entity_poly.type
_entity_poly.pdbx_seq_one_letter_code
_entity_poly.pdbx_strand_id
1 'polypeptide(L)'
;MEPTYLLARGILKPWLATWFRWTLEGVERIPRTGGTILAFNHIAFLDPFAAAYLVDEVGRRVRFLAKSELFQDKRIAWIVRGAGQIEVRRGTREAPMALDHAYRALQEGELVAVFPEGTITDDPDLKPMAAKSGAARLALKTGAPLIPCALWGTQNIWPKAFRKHWWPPRQDIAIQVGEAMKVPVGDESRDAITDVSRRLSEELALLVAGLRPAIADRRRPRQVRAA
;
A
#
# COMPACT_ATOMS: atom_id res chain seq x y z
N MET A 1 14.16 -14.00 -9.66
CA MET A 1 13.53 -13.65 -8.35
C MET A 1 14.42 -14.19 -7.24
N GLU A 2 14.67 -13.40 -6.22
CA GLU A 2 15.55 -13.81 -5.12
C GLU A 2 14.92 -14.97 -4.32
N PRO A 3 15.72 -15.97 -3.91
CA PRO A 3 15.20 -17.15 -3.19
C PRO A 3 14.42 -16.80 -1.93
N THR A 4 14.87 -15.77 -1.20
CA THR A 4 14.22 -15.28 0.03
C THR A 4 12.80 -14.73 -0.23
N TYR A 5 12.61 -14.04 -1.35
CA TYR A 5 11.29 -13.55 -1.77
C TYR A 5 10.35 -14.72 -2.09
N LEU A 6 10.85 -15.71 -2.83
CA LEU A 6 10.05 -16.90 -3.18
C LEU A 6 9.65 -17.69 -1.93
N LEU A 7 10.55 -17.84 -0.98
CA LEU A 7 10.27 -18.50 0.30
C LEU A 7 9.21 -17.74 1.10
N ALA A 8 9.39 -16.42 1.28
CA ALA A 8 8.43 -15.57 1.97
C ALA A 8 7.05 -15.61 1.30
N ARG A 9 7.01 -15.52 -0.03
CA ARG A 9 5.79 -15.63 -0.83
C ARG A 9 5.11 -17.00 -0.65
N GLY A 10 5.89 -18.09 -0.72
CA GLY A 10 5.39 -19.46 -0.59
C GLY A 10 4.73 -19.76 0.76
N ILE A 11 5.13 -19.06 1.83
CA ILE A 11 4.56 -19.20 3.17
C ILE A 11 3.43 -18.19 3.40
N LEU A 12 3.67 -16.91 3.08
CA LEU A 12 2.73 -15.84 3.41
C LEU A 12 1.49 -15.84 2.51
N LYS A 13 1.63 -16.10 1.20
CA LYS A 13 0.49 -16.07 0.29
C LYS A 13 -0.59 -17.09 0.63
N PRO A 14 -0.29 -18.39 0.81
CA PRO A 14 -1.31 -19.39 1.18
C PRO A 14 -1.99 -19.05 2.51
N TRP A 15 -1.21 -18.57 3.49
CA TRP A 15 -1.76 -18.17 4.77
C TRP A 15 -2.69 -16.95 4.62
N LEU A 16 -2.28 -15.91 3.93
CA LEU A 16 -3.13 -14.73 3.67
C LEU A 16 -4.40 -15.12 2.90
N ALA A 17 -4.28 -15.95 1.87
CA ALA A 17 -5.41 -16.38 1.03
C ALA A 17 -6.46 -17.16 1.80
N THR A 18 -6.03 -18.04 2.74
CA THR A 18 -6.94 -18.91 3.48
C THR A 18 -7.47 -18.30 4.76
N TRP A 19 -6.65 -17.46 5.42
CA TRP A 19 -7.00 -16.87 6.73
C TRP A 19 -7.96 -15.70 6.64
N PHE A 20 -7.95 -14.94 5.51
CA PHE A 20 -8.78 -13.77 5.31
C PHE A 20 -9.77 -13.95 4.17
N ARG A 21 -10.85 -13.20 4.20
CA ARG A 21 -11.76 -13.04 3.05
C ARG A 21 -11.41 -11.76 2.33
N TRP A 22 -10.98 -11.89 1.09
CA TRP A 22 -10.54 -10.78 0.27
C TRP A 22 -11.65 -10.25 -0.62
N THR A 23 -11.74 -8.94 -0.72
CA THR A 23 -12.46 -8.22 -1.76
C THR A 23 -11.45 -7.33 -2.46
N LEU A 24 -11.18 -7.64 -3.71
CA LEU A 24 -10.24 -6.88 -4.54
C LEU A 24 -11.02 -6.30 -5.70
N GLU A 25 -11.05 -4.96 -5.82
CA GLU A 25 -11.78 -4.23 -6.86
C GLU A 25 -10.80 -3.38 -7.67
N GLY A 26 -11.02 -3.28 -9.00
CA GLY A 26 -10.19 -2.48 -9.91
C GLY A 26 -8.78 -3.05 -10.12
N VAL A 27 -8.55 -4.32 -9.85
CA VAL A 27 -7.23 -4.99 -9.98
C VAL A 27 -6.68 -4.90 -11.40
N GLU A 28 -7.55 -4.89 -12.39
CA GLU A 28 -7.24 -4.75 -13.82
C GLU A 28 -6.60 -3.42 -14.19
N ARG A 29 -6.72 -2.40 -13.33
CA ARG A 29 -6.11 -1.07 -13.50
C ARG A 29 -4.61 -1.06 -13.19
N ILE A 30 -4.11 -2.11 -12.54
CA ILE A 30 -2.67 -2.23 -12.26
C ILE A 30 -1.97 -2.77 -13.52
N PRO A 31 -1.04 -2.01 -14.13
CA PRO A 31 -0.27 -2.47 -15.27
C PRO A 31 0.51 -3.74 -14.93
N ARG A 32 0.46 -4.74 -15.80
CA ARG A 32 1.18 -6.01 -15.59
C ARG A 32 2.69 -5.88 -15.77
N THR A 33 3.15 -4.82 -16.43
CA THR A 33 4.56 -4.53 -16.71
C THR A 33 4.83 -3.04 -16.60
N GLY A 34 6.10 -2.66 -16.56
CA GLY A 34 6.53 -1.26 -16.48
C GLY A 34 6.50 -0.69 -15.06
N GLY A 35 7.24 0.39 -14.86
CA GLY A 35 7.29 1.10 -13.59
C GLY A 35 5.89 1.56 -13.16
N THR A 36 5.50 1.27 -11.94
CA THR A 36 4.15 1.58 -11.42
C THR A 36 4.25 1.99 -9.95
N ILE A 37 3.53 3.04 -9.56
CA ILE A 37 3.47 3.50 -8.18
C ILE A 37 2.06 3.22 -7.65
N LEU A 38 1.94 2.37 -6.62
CA LEU A 38 0.71 2.18 -5.87
C LEU A 38 0.79 2.95 -4.55
N ALA A 39 -0.16 3.84 -4.33
CA ALA A 39 -0.24 4.65 -3.11
C ALA A 39 -1.42 4.19 -2.24
N PHE A 40 -1.13 3.67 -1.05
CA PHE A 40 -2.13 3.13 -0.13
C PHE A 40 -2.34 4.03 1.08
N ASN A 41 -3.58 4.11 1.60
CA ASN A 41 -3.80 4.61 2.95
C ASN A 41 -3.19 3.65 3.99
N HIS A 42 -2.87 4.16 5.18
CA HIS A 42 -2.18 3.37 6.20
C HIS A 42 -2.92 3.40 7.53
N ILE A 43 -3.65 2.31 7.84
CA ILE A 43 -4.54 2.20 9.00
C ILE A 43 -4.14 1.08 9.99
N ALA A 44 -3.21 0.18 9.59
CA ALA A 44 -2.82 -0.96 10.41
C ALA A 44 -1.42 -1.49 10.08
N PHE A 45 -0.82 -2.24 10.99
CA PHE A 45 0.45 -2.93 10.73
C PHE A 45 0.32 -4.07 9.69
N LEU A 46 -0.89 -4.51 9.38
CA LEU A 46 -1.15 -5.54 8.37
C LEU A 46 -1.19 -5.00 6.94
N ASP A 47 -1.29 -3.69 6.74
CA ASP A 47 -1.45 -3.07 5.42
C ASP A 47 -0.37 -3.44 4.40
N PRO A 48 0.94 -3.49 4.76
CA PRO A 48 1.97 -3.90 3.81
C PRO A 48 1.78 -5.34 3.30
N PHE A 49 1.27 -6.24 4.14
CA PHE A 49 0.98 -7.62 3.74
C PHE A 49 -0.24 -7.69 2.82
N ALA A 50 -1.26 -6.87 3.09
CA ALA A 50 -2.44 -6.76 2.23
C ALA A 50 -2.07 -6.18 0.86
N ALA A 51 -1.25 -5.13 0.82
CA ALA A 51 -0.74 -4.56 -0.43
C ALA A 51 0.13 -5.58 -1.21
N ALA A 52 0.98 -6.34 -0.52
CA ALA A 52 1.78 -7.40 -1.14
C ALA A 52 0.90 -8.51 -1.71
N TYR A 53 -0.17 -8.89 -1.02
CA TYR A 53 -1.14 -9.86 -1.53
C TYR A 53 -1.81 -9.38 -2.82
N LEU A 54 -2.31 -8.13 -2.86
CA LEU A 54 -2.87 -7.53 -4.08
C LEU A 54 -1.90 -7.59 -5.26
N VAL A 55 -0.64 -7.16 -5.04
CA VAL A 55 0.37 -7.11 -6.10
C VAL A 55 0.75 -8.51 -6.59
N ASP A 56 0.74 -9.50 -5.71
CA ASP A 56 0.98 -10.89 -6.10
C ASP A 56 -0.17 -11.48 -6.93
N GLU A 57 -1.43 -11.05 -6.69
CA GLU A 57 -2.59 -11.46 -7.52
C GLU A 57 -2.48 -10.97 -8.97
N VAL A 58 -1.82 -9.85 -9.23
CA VAL A 58 -1.51 -9.39 -10.60
C VAL A 58 -0.24 -9.99 -11.19
N GLY A 59 0.41 -10.90 -10.45
CA GLY A 59 1.62 -11.59 -10.90
C GLY A 59 2.88 -10.73 -10.86
N ARG A 60 2.88 -9.65 -10.07
CA ARG A 60 4.02 -8.74 -9.93
C ARG A 60 4.70 -8.85 -8.57
N ARG A 61 5.92 -8.33 -8.48
CA ARG A 61 6.65 -8.15 -7.24
C ARG A 61 6.49 -6.70 -6.77
N VAL A 62 6.34 -6.52 -5.45
CA VAL A 62 6.26 -5.19 -4.85
C VAL A 62 7.55 -4.79 -4.16
N ARG A 63 7.96 -3.54 -4.34
CA ARG A 63 9.00 -2.85 -3.56
C ARG A 63 8.34 -1.82 -2.66
N PHE A 64 8.51 -1.95 -1.35
CA PHE A 64 8.02 -0.95 -0.39
C PHE A 64 9.11 0.04 -0.01
N LEU A 65 8.71 1.29 0.18
CA LEU A 65 9.49 2.26 0.93
C LEU A 65 9.33 1.97 2.43
N ALA A 66 10.28 1.25 3.01
CA ALA A 66 10.21 0.73 4.37
C ALA A 66 11.13 1.51 5.33
N LYS A 67 10.70 1.69 6.58
CA LYS A 67 11.49 2.39 7.61
C LYS A 67 12.79 1.66 7.90
N SER A 68 13.87 2.43 8.15
CA SER A 68 15.21 1.89 8.46
C SER A 68 15.24 0.97 9.68
N GLU A 69 14.35 1.19 10.65
CA GLU A 69 14.25 0.35 11.85
C GLU A 69 13.90 -1.11 11.51
N LEU A 70 13.14 -1.35 10.42
CA LEU A 70 12.82 -2.70 9.96
C LEU A 70 14.06 -3.43 9.42
N PHE A 71 15.04 -2.69 8.89
CA PHE A 71 16.31 -3.25 8.43
C PHE A 71 17.30 -3.51 9.55
N GLN A 72 17.06 -2.97 10.75
CA GLN A 72 17.87 -3.15 11.95
C GLN A 72 17.31 -4.24 12.88
N ASP A 73 16.02 -4.55 12.81
CA ASP A 73 15.41 -5.61 13.61
C ASP A 73 15.90 -6.98 13.11
N LYS A 74 16.72 -7.64 13.95
CA LYS A 74 17.34 -8.94 13.63
C LYS A 74 16.34 -10.04 13.27
N ARG A 75 15.07 -9.91 13.65
CA ARG A 75 14.02 -10.90 13.38
C ARG A 75 13.51 -10.85 11.95
N ILE A 76 13.48 -9.65 11.36
CA ILE A 76 12.85 -9.41 10.05
C ILE A 76 13.79 -8.79 9.01
N ALA A 77 14.94 -8.25 9.43
CA ALA A 77 15.88 -7.56 8.53
C ALA A 77 16.30 -8.42 7.34
N TRP A 78 16.51 -9.71 7.54
CA TRP A 78 16.89 -10.65 6.48
C TRP A 78 15.75 -10.83 5.45
N ILE A 79 14.48 -10.80 5.90
CA ILE A 79 13.31 -10.87 5.01
C ILE A 79 13.20 -9.57 4.21
N VAL A 80 13.26 -8.41 4.90
CA VAL A 80 13.10 -7.09 4.28
C VAL A 80 14.18 -6.85 3.25
N ARG A 81 15.45 -7.18 3.55
CA ARG A 81 16.57 -7.08 2.59
C ARG A 81 16.45 -8.10 1.46
N GLY A 82 16.19 -9.36 1.80
CA GLY A 82 16.07 -10.43 0.81
C GLY A 82 14.82 -10.30 -0.07
N ALA A 83 13.79 -9.58 0.36
CA ALA A 83 12.68 -9.18 -0.48
C ALA A 83 12.95 -7.90 -1.28
N GLY A 84 14.17 -7.33 -1.17
CA GLY A 84 14.60 -6.14 -1.93
C GLY A 84 13.80 -4.89 -1.62
N GLN A 85 13.36 -4.71 -0.37
CA GLN A 85 12.66 -3.50 0.04
C GLN A 85 13.58 -2.29 0.07
N ILE A 86 13.04 -1.10 -0.15
CA ILE A 86 13.81 0.15 -0.24
C ILE A 86 13.84 0.81 1.15
N GLU A 87 15.04 0.92 1.74
CA GLU A 87 15.23 1.54 3.04
C GLU A 87 15.02 3.06 2.98
N VAL A 88 14.19 3.59 3.90
CA VAL A 88 13.96 5.03 4.06
C VAL A 88 14.40 5.49 5.44
N ARG A 89 15.44 6.31 5.51
CA ARG A 89 15.89 7.00 6.71
C ARG A 89 15.22 8.37 6.81
N ARG A 90 14.06 8.39 7.45
CA ARG A 90 13.24 9.59 7.56
C ARG A 90 13.88 10.64 8.45
N GLY A 91 13.71 11.92 8.08
CA GLY A 91 14.25 13.04 8.87
C GLY A 91 15.76 13.20 8.81
N THR A 92 16.45 12.46 7.96
CA THR A 92 17.89 12.57 7.74
C THR A 92 18.19 13.17 6.37
N ARG A 93 19.44 13.61 6.16
CA ARG A 93 19.96 14.04 4.85
C ARG A 93 19.98 12.90 3.81
N GLU A 94 19.78 11.67 4.24
CA GLU A 94 19.75 10.46 3.40
C GLU A 94 18.35 10.11 2.88
N ALA A 95 17.31 10.80 3.34
CA ALA A 95 15.93 10.58 2.86
C ALA A 95 15.79 10.72 1.31
N PRO A 96 16.49 11.63 0.61
CA PRO A 96 16.50 11.66 -0.85
C PRO A 96 17.04 10.40 -1.52
N MET A 97 18.02 9.70 -0.90
CA MET A 97 18.59 8.46 -1.47
C MET A 97 17.55 7.35 -1.63
N ALA A 98 16.56 7.29 -0.72
CA ALA A 98 15.47 6.33 -0.84
C ALA A 98 14.60 6.61 -2.07
N LEU A 99 14.38 7.87 -2.42
CA LEU A 99 13.68 8.24 -3.65
C LEU A 99 14.50 7.89 -4.89
N ASP A 100 15.83 8.01 -4.85
CA ASP A 100 16.70 7.61 -5.96
C ASP A 100 16.67 6.09 -6.18
N HIS A 101 16.62 5.28 -5.11
CA HIS A 101 16.45 3.84 -5.24
C HIS A 101 15.06 3.48 -5.80
N ALA A 102 14.00 4.16 -5.35
CA ALA A 102 12.66 3.97 -5.89
C ALA A 102 12.57 4.42 -7.35
N TYR A 103 13.24 5.52 -7.71
CA TYR A 103 13.35 6.00 -9.07
C TYR A 103 13.99 4.93 -9.99
N ARG A 104 15.13 4.36 -9.59
CA ARG A 104 15.79 3.30 -10.36
C ARG A 104 14.89 2.07 -10.51
N ALA A 105 14.24 1.62 -9.44
CA ALA A 105 13.32 0.49 -9.49
C ALA A 105 12.17 0.75 -10.50
N LEU A 106 11.62 1.95 -10.52
CA LEU A 106 10.58 2.33 -11.50
C LEU A 106 11.11 2.34 -12.94
N GLN A 107 12.35 2.83 -13.17
CA GLN A 107 13.01 2.80 -14.49
C GLN A 107 13.28 1.36 -14.94
N GLU A 108 13.57 0.45 -14.03
CA GLU A 108 13.74 -0.98 -14.28
C GLU A 108 12.41 -1.72 -14.49
N GLY A 109 11.30 -0.99 -14.49
CA GLY A 109 9.95 -1.54 -14.72
C GLY A 109 9.34 -2.20 -13.48
N GLU A 110 9.88 -1.97 -12.30
CA GLU A 110 9.35 -2.54 -11.05
C GLU A 110 8.14 -1.77 -10.52
N LEU A 111 7.38 -2.42 -9.63
CA LEU A 111 6.24 -1.82 -8.94
C LEU A 111 6.66 -1.37 -7.54
N VAL A 112 6.48 -0.08 -7.27
CA VAL A 112 6.78 0.54 -5.97
C VAL A 112 5.48 0.84 -5.24
N ALA A 113 5.32 0.30 -4.04
CA ALA A 113 4.20 0.61 -3.16
C ALA A 113 4.63 1.60 -2.08
N VAL A 114 3.81 2.63 -1.87
CA VAL A 114 4.06 3.67 -0.90
C VAL A 114 2.86 3.86 0.01
N PHE A 115 3.14 4.20 1.27
CA PHE A 115 2.16 4.74 2.20
C PHE A 115 2.46 6.23 2.34
N PRO A 116 1.80 7.11 1.56
CA PRO A 116 2.19 8.51 1.45
C PRO A 116 2.04 9.29 2.75
N GLU A 117 1.18 8.85 3.65
CA GLU A 117 1.04 9.38 5.01
C GLU A 117 2.33 9.24 5.84
N GLY A 118 3.12 8.23 5.53
CA GLY A 118 4.39 7.94 6.15
C GLY A 118 4.31 7.30 7.55
N THR A 119 3.13 7.11 8.10
CA THR A 119 2.85 6.39 9.35
C THR A 119 1.41 5.92 9.34
N ILE A 120 1.06 5.00 10.22
CA ILE A 120 -0.33 4.61 10.44
C ILE A 120 -1.09 5.82 10.96
N THR A 121 -2.28 6.09 10.39
CA THR A 121 -3.11 7.26 10.74
C THR A 121 -3.39 7.35 12.24
N ASP A 122 -3.41 8.56 12.74
CA ASP A 122 -3.81 8.90 14.11
C ASP A 122 -5.27 9.41 14.19
N ASP A 123 -5.94 9.49 13.02
CA ASP A 123 -7.33 9.91 12.96
C ASP A 123 -8.24 8.85 13.61
N PRO A 124 -9.11 9.23 14.59
CA PRO A 124 -9.97 8.29 15.28
C PRO A 124 -10.98 7.61 14.37
N ASP A 125 -11.36 8.27 13.27
CA ASP A 125 -12.22 7.72 12.23
C ASP A 125 -11.44 6.97 11.16
N LEU A 126 -10.12 6.82 11.32
CA LEU A 126 -9.23 6.17 10.35
C LEU A 126 -9.27 6.84 8.96
N LYS A 127 -9.47 8.15 8.90
CA LYS A 127 -9.36 8.91 7.66
C LYS A 127 -7.89 8.98 7.22
N PRO A 128 -7.62 8.93 5.91
CA PRO A 128 -6.26 9.14 5.42
C PRO A 128 -5.73 10.53 5.82
N MET A 129 -4.48 10.57 6.25
CA MET A 129 -3.78 11.82 6.51
C MET A 129 -3.25 12.43 5.21
N ALA A 130 -2.79 13.67 5.29
CA ALA A 130 -2.19 14.35 4.15
C ALA A 130 -0.99 13.56 3.58
N ALA A 131 -0.97 13.38 2.28
CA ALA A 131 0.12 12.72 1.57
C ALA A 131 1.39 13.59 1.59
N LYS A 132 2.51 12.97 1.94
CA LYS A 132 3.85 13.57 1.81
C LYS A 132 4.29 13.57 0.35
N SER A 133 5.22 14.43 0.02
CA SER A 133 5.66 14.69 -1.37
C SER A 133 6.35 13.52 -2.10
N GLY A 134 6.70 12.43 -1.41
CA GLY A 134 7.51 11.35 -1.99
C GLY A 134 6.87 10.67 -3.21
N ALA A 135 5.59 10.29 -3.12
CA ALA A 135 4.86 9.67 -4.22
C ALA A 135 4.71 10.62 -5.42
N ALA A 136 4.37 11.89 -5.14
CA ALA A 136 4.26 12.92 -6.17
C ALA A 136 5.58 13.14 -6.91
N ARG A 137 6.70 13.29 -6.17
CA ARG A 137 8.04 13.44 -6.77
C ARG A 137 8.41 12.27 -7.67
N LEU A 138 8.16 11.04 -7.22
CA LEU A 138 8.42 9.85 -8.04
C LEU A 138 7.60 9.88 -9.32
N ALA A 139 6.29 10.15 -9.24
CA ALA A 139 5.42 10.18 -10.41
C ALA A 139 5.81 11.28 -11.40
N LEU A 140 6.05 12.50 -10.93
CA LEU A 140 6.46 13.64 -11.75
C LEU A 140 7.79 13.41 -12.46
N LYS A 141 8.76 12.80 -11.75
CA LYS A 141 10.09 12.55 -12.28
C LYS A 141 10.15 11.36 -13.25
N THR A 142 9.38 10.29 -12.99
CA THR A 142 9.46 9.04 -13.77
C THR A 142 8.44 8.94 -14.88
N GLY A 143 7.30 9.63 -14.77
CA GLY A 143 6.12 9.39 -15.60
C GLY A 143 5.42 8.07 -15.31
N ALA A 144 5.84 7.31 -14.30
CA ALA A 144 5.19 6.09 -13.89
C ALA A 144 3.76 6.39 -13.42
N PRO A 145 2.75 5.59 -13.79
CA PRO A 145 1.38 5.78 -13.33
C PRO A 145 1.33 5.74 -11.80
N LEU A 146 0.73 6.78 -11.20
CA LEU A 146 0.45 6.89 -9.77
C LEU A 146 -0.99 6.46 -9.55
N ILE A 147 -1.19 5.33 -8.90
CA ILE A 147 -2.50 4.70 -8.69
C ILE A 147 -2.84 4.72 -7.20
N PRO A 148 -3.87 5.47 -6.77
CA PRO A 148 -4.35 5.42 -5.39
C PRO A 148 -5.07 4.10 -5.12
N CYS A 149 -4.84 3.52 -3.94
CA CYS A 149 -5.45 2.26 -3.52
C CYS A 149 -5.98 2.40 -2.09
N ALA A 150 -7.26 2.14 -1.88
CA ALA A 150 -7.86 2.11 -0.55
C ALA A 150 -7.77 0.74 0.08
N LEU A 151 -7.40 0.70 1.36
CA LEU A 151 -7.36 -0.48 2.22
C LEU A 151 -8.39 -0.32 3.36
N TRP A 152 -9.14 -1.40 3.65
CA TRP A 152 -10.05 -1.45 4.78
C TRP A 152 -10.18 -2.86 5.34
N GLY A 153 -10.35 -2.98 6.67
CA GLY A 153 -10.49 -4.26 7.38
C GLY A 153 -9.26 -4.68 8.15
N THR A 154 -8.07 -4.30 7.74
CA THR A 154 -6.80 -4.63 8.39
C THR A 154 -6.70 -4.07 9.81
N GLN A 155 -7.31 -2.93 10.09
CA GLN A 155 -7.39 -2.31 11.42
C GLN A 155 -8.12 -3.17 12.45
N ASN A 156 -9.00 -4.06 12.02
CA ASN A 156 -9.69 -4.98 12.93
C ASN A 156 -8.80 -6.15 13.36
N ILE A 157 -7.70 -6.38 12.64
CA ILE A 157 -6.81 -7.54 12.81
C ILE A 157 -5.53 -7.14 13.53
N TRP A 158 -4.85 -6.09 13.05
CA TRP A 158 -3.60 -5.61 13.64
C TRP A 158 -3.54 -4.08 13.68
N PRO A 159 -4.35 -3.46 14.57
CA PRO A 159 -4.41 -2.01 14.71
C PRO A 159 -3.11 -1.41 15.27
N LYS A 160 -2.98 -0.08 15.23
CA LYS A 160 -1.83 0.67 15.77
C LYS A 160 -1.59 0.39 17.26
N ALA A 161 -2.64 0.14 18.03
CA ALA A 161 -2.58 -0.17 19.48
C ALA A 161 -2.00 -1.56 19.82
N PHE A 162 -1.41 -2.26 18.87
CA PHE A 162 -0.71 -3.55 19.01
C PHE A 162 -1.54 -4.76 19.47
N ARG A 163 -2.80 -4.60 19.86
CA ARG A 163 -3.66 -5.75 20.14
C ARG A 163 -4.04 -6.42 18.82
N LYS A 164 -3.43 -7.58 18.59
CA LYS A 164 -3.70 -8.41 17.40
C LYS A 164 -4.95 -9.23 17.62
N HIS A 165 -5.88 -9.18 16.66
CA HIS A 165 -7.12 -9.95 16.67
C HIS A 165 -7.14 -10.94 15.50
N TRP A 166 -6.27 -11.96 15.57
CA TRP A 166 -6.18 -12.97 14.53
C TRP A 166 -7.36 -13.94 14.51
N TRP A 167 -8.10 -14.01 15.59
CA TRP A 167 -9.25 -14.87 15.74
C TRP A 167 -10.55 -14.05 15.80
N PRO A 168 -11.67 -14.51 15.18
CA PRO A 168 -11.79 -15.70 14.33
C PRO A 168 -11.07 -15.52 12.97
N PRO A 169 -10.76 -16.65 12.26
CA PRO A 169 -10.28 -16.59 10.88
C PRO A 169 -11.39 -16.05 9.95
N ARG A 170 -11.01 -15.76 8.68
CA ARG A 170 -11.93 -15.25 7.64
C ARG A 170 -12.51 -13.85 7.94
N GLN A 171 -11.71 -13.02 8.59
CA GLN A 171 -12.02 -11.60 8.70
C GLN A 171 -11.92 -10.94 7.31
N ASP A 172 -12.79 -9.95 7.08
CA ASP A 172 -12.88 -9.28 5.79
C ASP A 172 -11.78 -8.24 5.64
N ILE A 173 -11.05 -8.32 4.52
CA ILE A 173 -10.13 -7.29 4.05
C ILE A 173 -10.56 -6.89 2.65
N ALA A 174 -10.69 -5.60 2.41
CA ALA A 174 -11.00 -5.08 1.09
C ALA A 174 -9.92 -4.13 0.61
N ILE A 175 -9.64 -4.18 -0.68
CA ILE A 175 -8.76 -3.26 -1.40
C ILE A 175 -9.50 -2.79 -2.64
N GLN A 176 -9.55 -1.47 -2.82
CA GLN A 176 -10.06 -0.85 -4.03
C GLN A 176 -8.93 -0.10 -4.72
N VAL A 177 -8.65 -0.49 -5.94
CA VAL A 177 -7.68 0.17 -6.81
C VAL A 177 -8.39 1.27 -7.59
N GLY A 178 -7.91 2.51 -7.46
CA GLY A 178 -8.42 3.66 -8.18
C GLY A 178 -7.89 3.76 -9.60
N GLU A 179 -8.26 4.83 -10.29
CA GLU A 179 -7.72 5.15 -11.61
C GLU A 179 -6.32 5.76 -11.50
N ALA A 180 -5.49 5.56 -12.52
CA ALA A 180 -4.18 6.21 -12.59
C ALA A 180 -4.34 7.73 -12.68
N MET A 181 -3.68 8.45 -11.77
CA MET A 181 -3.74 9.90 -11.72
C MET A 181 -2.98 10.52 -12.89
N LYS A 182 -3.56 11.55 -13.50
CA LYS A 182 -2.86 12.38 -14.48
C LYS A 182 -1.87 13.29 -13.75
N VAL A 183 -0.58 13.19 -14.08
CA VAL A 183 0.48 14.02 -13.51
C VAL A 183 1.23 14.75 -14.62
N PRO A 184 1.69 16.01 -14.43
CA PRO A 184 2.51 16.75 -15.38
C PRO A 184 3.96 16.25 -15.33
N VAL A 185 4.25 15.22 -16.12
CA VAL A 185 5.58 14.58 -16.13
C VAL A 185 6.67 15.59 -16.51
N GLY A 186 7.76 15.58 -15.74
CA GLY A 186 8.90 16.50 -15.93
C GLY A 186 8.77 17.85 -15.19
N ASP A 187 7.61 18.17 -14.65
CA ASP A 187 7.44 19.35 -13.81
C ASP A 187 7.68 18.99 -12.32
N GLU A 188 8.92 19.18 -11.88
CA GLU A 188 9.31 18.96 -10.48
C GLU A 188 9.19 20.26 -9.64
N SER A 189 8.39 21.23 -10.06
CA SER A 189 8.14 22.46 -9.30
C SER A 189 7.47 22.15 -7.96
N ARG A 190 7.65 23.04 -7.00
CA ARG A 190 7.03 22.92 -5.68
C ARG A 190 5.50 22.90 -5.79
N ASP A 191 4.94 23.66 -6.71
CA ASP A 191 3.50 23.77 -6.91
C ASP A 191 2.92 22.49 -7.51
N ALA A 192 3.57 21.90 -8.53
CA ALA A 192 3.18 20.64 -9.10
C ALA A 192 3.24 19.48 -8.07
N ILE A 193 4.31 19.43 -7.27
CA ILE A 193 4.46 18.43 -6.19
C ILE A 193 3.33 18.58 -5.16
N THR A 194 3.02 19.82 -4.78
CA THR A 194 1.96 20.11 -3.79
C THR A 194 0.59 19.75 -4.33
N ASP A 195 0.29 20.11 -5.60
CA ASP A 195 -0.99 19.78 -6.24
C ASP A 195 -1.19 18.27 -6.37
N VAL A 196 -0.19 17.54 -6.88
CA VAL A 196 -0.27 16.07 -7.01
C VAL A 196 -0.45 15.41 -5.64
N SER A 197 0.27 15.87 -4.60
CA SER A 197 0.13 15.34 -3.24
C SER A 197 -1.27 15.59 -2.66
N ARG A 198 -1.82 16.78 -2.86
CA ARG A 198 -3.17 17.14 -2.43
C ARG A 198 -4.22 16.27 -3.12
N ARG A 199 -4.18 16.17 -4.46
CA ARG A 199 -5.11 15.32 -5.23
C ARG A 199 -5.00 13.85 -4.83
N LEU A 200 -3.79 13.34 -4.58
CA LEU A 200 -3.61 11.98 -4.07
C LEU A 200 -4.32 11.77 -2.73
N SER A 201 -4.22 12.75 -1.82
CA SER A 201 -4.92 12.68 -0.52
C SER A 201 -6.44 12.67 -0.69
N GLU A 202 -6.97 13.48 -1.59
CA GLU A 202 -8.38 13.58 -1.90
C GLU A 202 -8.90 12.26 -2.51
N GLU A 203 -8.20 11.71 -3.48
CA GLU A 203 -8.54 10.42 -4.10
C GLU A 203 -8.52 9.27 -3.09
N LEU A 204 -7.50 9.19 -2.23
CA LEU A 204 -7.45 8.19 -1.17
C LEU A 204 -8.63 8.33 -0.20
N ALA A 205 -8.98 9.56 0.18
CA ALA A 205 -10.11 9.82 1.07
C ALA A 205 -11.44 9.38 0.45
N LEU A 206 -11.66 9.68 -0.85
CA LEU A 206 -12.85 9.27 -1.60
C LEU A 206 -12.96 7.74 -1.69
N LEU A 207 -11.88 7.05 -2.08
CA LEU A 207 -11.84 5.59 -2.18
C LEU A 207 -12.11 4.93 -0.82
N VAL A 208 -11.49 5.41 0.25
CA VAL A 208 -11.71 4.89 1.61
C VAL A 208 -13.16 5.10 2.05
N ALA A 209 -13.73 6.28 1.77
CA ALA A 209 -15.12 6.57 2.10
C ALA A 209 -16.10 5.62 1.38
N GLY A 210 -15.83 5.29 0.11
CA GLY A 210 -16.61 4.32 -0.66
C GLY A 210 -16.49 2.87 -0.17
N LEU A 211 -15.29 2.49 0.30
CA LEU A 211 -15.00 1.12 0.72
C LEU A 211 -15.57 0.75 2.10
N ARG A 212 -15.68 1.71 3.02
CA ARG A 212 -16.20 1.50 4.38
C ARG A 212 -17.60 0.89 4.45
N PRO A 213 -18.63 1.42 3.74
CA PRO A 213 -19.97 0.88 3.75
C PRO A 213 -20.04 -0.53 3.17
N ALA A 214 -19.28 -0.82 2.13
CA ALA A 214 -19.27 -2.11 1.44
C ALA A 214 -18.89 -3.28 2.36
N ILE A 215 -17.95 -3.07 3.30
CA ILE A 215 -17.60 -4.08 4.31
C ILE A 215 -18.62 -4.12 5.47
N ALA A 216 -19.12 -2.98 5.92
CA ALA A 216 -20.11 -2.93 6.99
C ALA A 216 -21.40 -3.67 6.63
N ASP A 217 -21.84 -3.55 5.38
CA ASP A 217 -23.06 -4.20 4.88
C ASP A 217 -22.91 -5.73 4.78
N ARG A 218 -21.72 -6.23 4.44
CA ARG A 218 -21.42 -7.67 4.43
C ARG A 218 -21.45 -8.35 5.80
N ARG A 219 -21.27 -7.58 6.88
CA ARG A 219 -21.34 -8.07 8.27
C ARG A 219 -22.75 -8.12 8.83
N ARG A 220 -23.74 -7.48 8.18
CA ARG A 220 -25.16 -7.61 8.56
C ARG A 220 -25.62 -9.02 8.19
N PRO A 221 -26.20 -9.79 9.15
CA PRO A 221 -26.85 -11.05 8.81
C PRO A 221 -27.91 -10.74 7.74
N ARG A 222 -27.92 -11.50 6.64
CA ARG A 222 -29.02 -11.44 5.67
C ARG A 222 -30.31 -11.60 6.49
N GLN A 223 -31.05 -10.52 6.63
CA GLN A 223 -32.43 -10.63 7.13
C GLN A 223 -33.14 -11.56 6.14
N VAL A 224 -33.48 -12.76 6.63
CA VAL A 224 -34.36 -13.67 5.91
C VAL A 224 -35.63 -12.89 5.67
N ARG A 225 -35.88 -12.50 4.41
CA ARG A 225 -37.17 -11.97 4.03
C ARG A 225 -38.16 -13.12 4.32
N ALA A 226 -38.95 -12.95 5.40
CA ALA A 226 -40.12 -13.74 5.59
C ALA A 226 -41.04 -13.50 4.38
N ALA A 227 -41.36 -14.57 3.68
CA ALA A 227 -42.34 -14.60 2.63
C ALA A 227 -43.73 -14.55 3.24
#